data_a6c4601db038b0c3f883edc0f59d650c
#
_entry.id   a6c4601db038b0c3f883edc0f59d650c
#
_cell.length_a   1.000
_cell.length_b   1.000
_cell.length_c   1.000
_cell.angle_alpha   90.00
_cell.angle_beta   90.00
_cell.angle_gamma   90.00
#
_symmetry.space_group_name_H-M   'P 1'
#
loop_
_entity.id
_entity.type
_entity.pdbx_description
1 polymer ?
#
loop_
_entity_poly.entity_id
_entity_poly.type
_entity_poly.pdbx_seq_one_letter_code
_entity_poly.pdbx_strand_id
1 'polypeptide(L)'
;GEVLDAALDAIAPDSHGLTVLPGLVPERPPGSDPVPGAVLHGATLATTPVMIARAWLEAVAYRIGDAAEAVEAAYGPATEVVASGGALHASPAWARIIADVIGRPLRLTVVEEETARGAALLAAERLGWITDLAATAPPGVTLVPDAERHAAYLDARERQRALAPAAAIDV
;
A
#
# COMPACT_ATOMS: atom_id res chain seq x y z
N GLY A 1 -8.30 17.47 1.28
CA GLY A 1 -7.28 16.59 0.70
C GLY A 1 -5.88 17.15 0.81
N GLU A 2 -5.55 18.19 0.04
CA GLU A 2 -4.17 18.70 -0.12
C GLU A 2 -3.46 19.09 1.19
N VAL A 3 -4.14 19.74 2.13
CA VAL A 3 -3.56 20.15 3.42
C VAL A 3 -3.15 18.92 4.26
N LEU A 4 -3.98 17.89 4.27
CA LEU A 4 -3.66 16.65 4.97
C LEU A 4 -2.52 15.90 4.26
N ASP A 5 -2.54 15.85 2.95
CA ASP A 5 -1.50 15.15 2.17
C ASP A 5 -0.11 15.81 2.38
N ALA A 6 -0.05 17.14 2.37
CA ALA A 6 1.18 17.87 2.70
C ALA A 6 1.64 17.63 4.15
N ALA A 7 0.71 17.57 5.11
CA ALA A 7 1.04 17.28 6.51
C ALA A 7 1.55 15.83 6.70
N LEU A 8 0.98 14.88 5.96
CA LEU A 8 1.47 13.50 5.92
C LEU A 8 2.90 13.42 5.35
N ASP A 9 3.14 14.10 4.24
CA ASP A 9 4.45 14.09 3.57
C ASP A 9 5.56 14.73 4.40
N ALA A 10 5.21 15.67 5.27
CA ALA A 10 6.15 16.34 6.17
C ALA A 10 6.65 15.45 7.34
N ILE A 11 5.97 14.33 7.63
CA ILE A 11 6.41 13.39 8.66
C ILE A 11 7.42 12.43 8.03
N ALA A 12 8.61 12.32 8.62
CA ALA A 12 9.60 11.35 8.15
C ALA A 12 9.08 9.90 8.35
N PRO A 13 9.54 8.94 7.51
CA PRO A 13 9.17 7.54 7.65
C PRO A 13 9.33 7.05 9.09
N ASP A 14 8.30 6.40 9.63
CA ASP A 14 8.33 5.75 10.94
C ASP A 14 8.69 6.66 12.15
N SER A 15 8.86 7.96 11.94
CA SER A 15 9.32 8.90 12.99
C SER A 15 8.27 9.19 14.07
N HIS A 16 7.03 8.75 13.86
CA HIS A 16 5.93 8.93 14.80
C HIS A 16 5.95 7.99 16.02
N GLY A 17 6.80 6.93 16.00
CA GLY A 17 6.94 5.98 17.10
C GLY A 17 5.74 5.05 17.32
N LEU A 18 4.81 4.99 16.36
CA LEU A 18 3.61 4.16 16.42
C LEU A 18 3.80 2.88 15.61
N THR A 19 3.20 1.79 16.06
CA THR A 19 3.04 0.56 15.28
C THR A 19 1.55 0.21 15.19
N VAL A 20 1.05 0.01 13.97
CA VAL A 20 -0.37 -0.28 13.72
C VAL A 20 -0.53 -1.65 13.11
N LEU A 21 -1.50 -2.43 13.62
CA LEU A 21 -2.05 -3.59 12.93
C LEU A 21 -3.41 -3.19 12.35
N PRO A 22 -3.55 -3.09 11.02
CA PRO A 22 -4.72 -2.46 10.40
C PRO A 22 -5.91 -3.42 10.21
N GLY A 23 -6.11 -4.39 11.10
CA GLY A 23 -7.13 -5.43 11.02
C GLY A 23 -8.54 -4.97 11.40
N LEU A 24 -9.07 -3.89 10.80
CA LEU A 24 -10.45 -3.43 11.06
C LEU A 24 -11.52 -4.38 10.52
N VAL A 25 -11.21 -5.15 9.50
CA VAL A 25 -12.07 -6.16 8.88
C VAL A 25 -11.26 -7.42 8.64
N PRO A 26 -11.87 -8.62 8.72
CA PRO A 26 -11.19 -9.86 8.38
C PRO A 26 -10.63 -9.81 6.97
N GLU A 27 -9.41 -10.27 6.78
CA GLU A 27 -8.83 -10.43 5.44
C GLU A 27 -9.60 -11.51 4.67
N ARG A 28 -9.71 -11.34 3.36
CA ARG A 28 -10.34 -12.36 2.50
C ARG A 28 -9.35 -13.51 2.27
N PRO A 29 -9.83 -14.78 2.23
CA PRO A 29 -9.01 -15.92 1.86
C PRO A 29 -8.34 -15.73 0.48
N PRO A 30 -7.13 -16.33 0.25
CA PRO A 30 -6.40 -17.20 1.17
C PRO A 30 -5.53 -16.41 2.14
N GLY A 31 -5.46 -16.83 3.41
CA GLY A 31 -4.53 -16.27 4.40
C GLY A 31 -5.18 -15.49 5.53
N SER A 32 -6.47 -15.67 5.76
CA SER A 32 -7.16 -15.01 6.84
C SER A 32 -7.09 -15.82 8.14
N ASP A 33 -6.04 -15.65 8.90
CA ASP A 33 -6.17 -15.84 10.35
C ASP A 33 -7.12 -14.79 10.90
N PRO A 34 -7.98 -15.13 11.86
CA PRO A 34 -8.86 -14.14 12.48
C PRO A 34 -7.98 -13.04 13.09
N VAL A 35 -8.03 -11.85 12.50
CA VAL A 35 -7.35 -10.69 13.07
C VAL A 35 -8.22 -10.18 14.19
N PRO A 36 -7.70 -10.09 15.43
CA PRO A 36 -8.50 -9.73 16.62
C PRO A 36 -8.91 -8.25 16.67
N GLY A 37 -8.98 -7.59 15.54
CA GLY A 37 -9.24 -6.16 15.42
C GLY A 37 -7.97 -5.35 15.12
N ALA A 38 -8.14 -4.04 14.97
CA ALA A 38 -7.01 -3.14 14.77
C ALA A 38 -6.31 -2.82 16.09
N VAL A 39 -4.99 -2.70 16.05
CA VAL A 39 -4.16 -2.31 17.20
C VAL A 39 -3.36 -1.07 16.86
N LEU A 40 -3.34 -0.10 17.76
CA LEU A 40 -2.42 1.03 17.76
C LEU A 40 -1.53 0.94 18.98
N HIS A 41 -0.25 0.70 18.79
CA HIS A 41 0.76 0.60 19.84
C HIS A 41 1.70 1.81 19.80
N GLY A 42 2.21 2.23 20.99
CA GLY A 42 3.21 3.30 21.10
C GLY A 42 2.63 4.72 21.22
N ALA A 43 1.31 4.89 21.33
CA ALA A 43 0.71 6.21 21.51
C ALA A 43 1.09 6.85 22.84
N THR A 44 1.38 8.15 22.80
CA THR A 44 1.73 8.99 23.95
C THR A 44 0.92 10.29 23.95
N LEU A 45 1.07 11.12 24.96
CA LEU A 45 0.45 12.46 25.01
C LEU A 45 0.94 13.40 23.89
N ALA A 46 2.09 13.11 23.28
CA ALA A 46 2.64 13.88 22.15
C ALA A 46 2.10 13.39 20.79
N THR A 47 1.37 12.28 20.76
CA THR A 47 0.86 11.70 19.51
C THR A 47 -0.25 12.60 18.94
N THR A 48 -0.06 13.05 17.71
CA THR A 48 -1.01 13.90 16.99
C THR A 48 -1.92 13.09 16.06
N PRO A 49 -3.10 13.62 15.67
CA PRO A 49 -3.97 12.94 14.70
C PRO A 49 -3.28 12.66 13.35
N VAL A 50 -2.40 13.54 12.89
CA VAL A 50 -1.65 13.34 11.63
C VAL A 50 -0.64 12.20 11.76
N MET A 51 0.03 12.05 12.91
CA MET A 51 0.89 10.89 13.19
C MET A 51 0.10 9.59 13.15
N ILE A 52 -1.10 9.57 13.73
CA ILE A 52 -1.97 8.39 13.69
C ILE A 52 -2.36 8.08 12.24
N ALA A 53 -2.80 9.07 11.48
CA ALA A 53 -3.17 8.89 10.07
C ALA A 53 -1.97 8.37 9.25
N ARG A 54 -0.78 8.93 9.44
CA ARG A 54 0.45 8.49 8.79
C ARG A 54 0.77 7.03 9.14
N ALA A 55 0.73 6.66 10.41
CA ALA A 55 1.00 5.29 10.87
C ALA A 55 0.03 4.27 10.27
N TRP A 56 -1.25 4.63 10.09
CA TRP A 56 -2.24 3.78 9.43
C TRP A 56 -1.94 3.59 7.95
N LEU A 57 -1.57 4.65 7.23
CA LEU A 57 -1.20 4.56 5.81
C LEU A 57 0.07 3.73 5.60
N GLU A 58 1.06 3.90 6.46
CA GLU A 58 2.28 3.08 6.46
C GLU A 58 1.97 1.61 6.75
N ALA A 59 1.14 1.35 7.75
CA ALA A 59 0.74 -0.02 8.12
C ALA A 59 0.03 -0.77 6.98
N VAL A 60 -0.83 -0.09 6.23
CA VAL A 60 -1.47 -0.66 5.03
C VAL A 60 -0.45 -0.86 3.91
N ALA A 61 0.48 0.09 3.73
CA ALA A 61 1.55 -0.04 2.75
C ALA A 61 2.45 -1.25 3.05
N TYR A 62 2.73 -1.55 4.34
CA TYR A 62 3.49 -2.75 4.73
C TYR A 62 2.79 -4.03 4.30
N ARG A 63 1.46 -4.12 4.47
CA ARG A 63 0.67 -5.27 3.98
C ARG A 63 0.72 -5.40 2.45
N ILE A 64 0.72 -4.29 1.73
CA ILE A 64 0.89 -4.29 0.27
C ILE A 64 2.30 -4.80 -0.09
N GLY A 65 3.34 -4.36 0.64
CA GLY A 65 4.71 -4.86 0.48
C GLY A 65 4.81 -6.38 0.72
N ASP A 66 4.17 -6.89 1.79
CA ASP A 66 4.14 -8.32 2.09
C ASP A 66 3.46 -9.12 0.97
N ALA A 67 2.36 -8.61 0.43
CA ALA A 67 1.67 -9.23 -0.69
C ALA A 67 2.51 -9.22 -1.97
N ALA A 68 3.21 -8.11 -2.25
CA ALA A 68 4.12 -8.02 -3.40
C ALA A 68 5.26 -9.03 -3.30
N GLU A 69 5.90 -9.16 -2.13
CA GLU A 69 6.94 -10.16 -1.87
C GLU A 69 6.42 -11.59 -2.05
N ALA A 70 5.22 -11.89 -1.55
CA ALA A 70 4.61 -13.21 -1.70
C ALA A 70 4.31 -13.56 -3.17
N VAL A 71 3.84 -12.60 -3.96
CA VAL A 71 3.62 -12.78 -5.40
C VAL A 71 4.94 -13.01 -6.12
N GLU A 72 5.98 -12.24 -5.83
CA GLU A 72 7.30 -12.40 -6.45
C GLU A 72 7.97 -13.72 -6.05
N ALA A 73 7.78 -14.17 -4.82
CA ALA A 73 8.28 -15.49 -4.39
C ALA A 73 7.61 -16.64 -5.14
N ALA A 74 6.34 -16.50 -5.52
CA ALA A 74 5.58 -17.53 -6.23
C ALA A 74 5.81 -17.52 -7.75
N TYR A 75 5.97 -16.35 -8.36
CA TYR A 75 5.95 -16.16 -9.82
C TYR A 75 7.24 -15.55 -10.38
N GLY A 76 8.20 -15.22 -9.53
CA GLY A 76 9.43 -14.52 -9.91
C GLY A 76 9.26 -12.99 -9.85
N PRO A 77 10.36 -12.23 -10.03
CA PRO A 77 10.37 -10.79 -9.90
C PRO A 77 9.44 -10.12 -10.91
N ALA A 78 8.63 -9.18 -10.45
CA ALA A 78 7.77 -8.39 -11.32
C ALA A 78 8.61 -7.53 -12.28
N THR A 79 8.20 -7.46 -13.54
CA THR A 79 8.83 -6.55 -14.54
C THR A 79 8.43 -5.11 -14.30
N GLU A 80 7.22 -4.88 -13.77
CA GLU A 80 6.67 -3.57 -13.47
C GLU A 80 5.68 -3.69 -12.30
N VAL A 81 5.65 -2.70 -11.43
CA VAL A 81 4.61 -2.54 -10.41
C VAL A 81 3.71 -1.38 -10.84
N VAL A 82 2.43 -1.68 -11.04
CA VAL A 82 1.43 -0.71 -11.47
C VAL A 82 0.44 -0.47 -10.34
N ALA A 83 0.24 0.79 -9.98
CA ALA A 83 -0.74 1.22 -9.00
C ALA A 83 -1.89 1.99 -9.65
N SER A 84 -3.10 1.74 -9.19
CA SER A 84 -4.30 2.44 -9.63
C SER A 84 -5.29 2.60 -8.48
N GLY A 85 -6.28 3.44 -8.68
CA GLY A 85 -7.39 3.63 -7.76
C GLY A 85 -7.48 5.02 -7.15
N GLY A 86 -8.71 5.44 -6.88
CA GLY A 86 -9.03 6.78 -6.43
C GLY A 86 -8.33 7.23 -5.15
N ALA A 87 -8.08 6.30 -4.22
CA ALA A 87 -7.38 6.61 -2.97
C ALA A 87 -5.92 7.07 -3.20
N LEU A 88 -5.22 6.46 -4.16
CA LEU A 88 -3.84 6.81 -4.50
C LEU A 88 -3.78 8.13 -5.29
N HIS A 89 -4.77 8.39 -6.13
CA HIS A 89 -4.91 9.67 -6.83
C HIS A 89 -5.23 10.81 -5.86
N ALA A 90 -6.03 10.54 -4.83
CA ALA A 90 -6.39 11.51 -3.81
C ALA A 90 -5.26 11.82 -2.81
N SER A 91 -4.26 10.93 -2.68
CA SER A 91 -3.14 11.08 -1.76
C SER A 91 -1.80 10.70 -2.42
N PRO A 92 -1.15 11.63 -3.12
CA PRO A 92 0.20 11.45 -3.64
C PRO A 92 1.22 11.07 -2.56
N ALA A 93 1.07 11.55 -1.32
CA ALA A 93 1.90 11.14 -0.20
C ALA A 93 1.80 9.63 0.05
N TRP A 94 0.58 9.07 0.03
CA TRP A 94 0.41 7.63 0.22
C TRP A 94 0.96 6.80 -0.93
N ALA A 95 0.80 7.27 -2.16
CA ALA A 95 1.41 6.61 -3.33
C ALA A 95 2.94 6.55 -3.20
N ARG A 96 3.60 7.63 -2.70
CA ARG A 96 5.03 7.64 -2.41
C ARG A 96 5.40 6.66 -1.29
N ILE A 97 4.63 6.63 -0.18
CA ILE A 97 4.85 5.67 0.90
C ILE A 97 4.86 4.24 0.36
N ILE A 98 3.91 3.88 -0.49
CA ILE A 98 3.83 2.54 -1.09
C ILE A 98 5.05 2.25 -1.96
N ALA A 99 5.47 3.20 -2.80
CA ALA A 99 6.69 3.04 -3.62
C ALA A 99 7.93 2.81 -2.75
N ASP A 100 8.10 3.61 -1.69
CA ASP A 100 9.22 3.51 -0.76
C ASP A 100 9.17 2.20 0.03
N VAL A 101 7.99 1.73 0.46
CA VAL A 101 7.81 0.45 1.16
C VAL A 101 8.14 -0.74 0.27
N ILE A 102 7.69 -0.74 -0.99
CA ILE A 102 7.99 -1.81 -1.94
C ILE A 102 9.48 -1.79 -2.36
N GLY A 103 10.12 -0.62 -2.33
CA GLY A 103 11.51 -0.43 -2.74
C GLY A 103 11.76 -0.57 -4.24
N ARG A 104 10.71 -0.38 -5.05
CA ARG A 104 10.75 -0.50 -6.52
C ARG A 104 9.98 0.63 -7.19
N PRO A 105 10.35 1.00 -8.43
CA PRO A 105 9.58 1.97 -9.18
C PRO A 105 8.11 1.54 -9.31
N LEU A 106 7.21 2.45 -8.98
CA LEU A 106 5.77 2.26 -9.00
C LEU A 106 5.17 3.18 -10.07
N ARG A 107 4.53 2.62 -11.08
CA ARG A 107 3.81 3.41 -12.08
C ARG A 107 2.36 3.64 -11.63
N LEU A 108 2.07 4.86 -11.19
CA LEU A 108 0.72 5.29 -10.85
C LEU A 108 -0.01 5.67 -12.14
N THR A 109 -1.10 4.98 -12.47
CA THR A 109 -1.90 5.28 -13.67
C THR A 109 -2.64 6.60 -13.52
N VAL A 110 -3.01 7.23 -14.63
CA VAL A 110 -3.76 8.51 -14.60
C VAL A 110 -5.27 8.32 -14.89
N VAL A 111 -5.72 7.08 -14.98
CA VAL A 111 -7.12 6.74 -15.27
C VAL A 111 -7.87 6.55 -13.94
N GLU A 112 -9.03 7.20 -13.82
CA GLU A 112 -9.82 7.15 -12.58
C GLU A 112 -10.61 5.84 -12.42
N GLU A 113 -11.24 5.33 -13.50
CA GLU A 113 -12.15 4.19 -13.46
C GLU A 113 -11.50 2.90 -14.04
N GLU A 114 -10.36 2.50 -13.49
CA GLU A 114 -9.57 1.36 -14.01
C GLU A 114 -10.34 0.05 -14.03
N THR A 115 -11.16 -0.22 -13.02
CA THR A 115 -11.96 -1.46 -12.95
C THR A 115 -12.97 -1.53 -14.09
N ALA A 116 -13.71 -0.45 -14.32
CA ALA A 116 -14.68 -0.37 -15.42
C ALA A 116 -13.99 -0.44 -16.78
N ARG A 117 -12.85 0.25 -16.92
CA ARG A 117 -12.01 0.21 -18.10
C ARG A 117 -11.52 -1.22 -18.38
N GLY A 118 -11.00 -1.91 -17.37
CA GLY A 118 -10.52 -3.29 -17.51
C GLY A 118 -11.62 -4.24 -17.97
N ALA A 119 -12.82 -4.13 -17.40
CA ALA A 119 -13.97 -4.92 -17.81
C ALA A 119 -14.37 -4.65 -19.27
N ALA A 120 -14.38 -3.38 -19.69
CA ALA A 120 -14.69 -2.98 -21.07
C ALA A 120 -13.65 -3.50 -22.08
N LEU A 121 -12.36 -3.41 -21.73
CA LEU A 121 -11.27 -3.92 -22.58
C LEU A 121 -11.34 -5.45 -22.74
N LEU A 122 -11.63 -6.18 -21.65
CA LEU A 122 -11.79 -7.62 -21.71
C LEU A 122 -12.97 -8.03 -22.58
N ALA A 123 -14.09 -7.29 -22.50
CA ALA A 123 -15.23 -7.51 -23.38
C ALA A 123 -14.89 -7.23 -24.85
N ALA A 124 -14.18 -6.13 -25.13
CA ALA A 124 -13.74 -5.77 -26.48
C ALA A 124 -12.79 -6.82 -27.09
N GLU A 125 -11.86 -7.37 -26.29
CA GLU A 125 -11.01 -8.48 -26.73
C GLU A 125 -11.85 -9.72 -27.08
N ARG A 126 -12.79 -10.09 -26.23
CA ARG A 126 -13.70 -11.24 -26.47
C ARG A 126 -14.56 -11.07 -27.73
N LEU A 127 -14.89 -9.85 -28.08
CA LEU A 127 -15.63 -9.52 -29.31
C LEU A 127 -14.71 -9.37 -30.53
N GLY A 128 -13.40 -9.50 -30.36
CA GLY A 128 -12.41 -9.33 -31.43
C GLY A 128 -12.19 -7.88 -31.88
N TRP A 129 -12.62 -6.90 -31.09
CA TRP A 129 -12.43 -5.47 -31.41
C TRP A 129 -11.01 -5.00 -31.09
N ILE A 130 -10.33 -5.65 -30.15
CA ILE A 130 -8.93 -5.47 -29.85
C ILE A 130 -8.23 -6.83 -29.82
N THR A 131 -6.98 -6.87 -30.22
CA THR A 131 -6.18 -8.12 -30.31
C THR A 131 -5.02 -8.15 -29.33
N ASP A 132 -4.68 -7.01 -28.76
CA ASP A 132 -3.57 -6.87 -27.80
C ASP A 132 -4.00 -5.98 -26.62
N LEU A 133 -4.30 -6.61 -25.49
CA LEU A 133 -4.62 -5.91 -24.25
C LEU A 133 -3.42 -5.12 -23.70
N ALA A 134 -2.20 -5.62 -23.88
CA ALA A 134 -1.00 -4.96 -23.36
C ALA A 134 -0.76 -3.61 -24.03
N ALA A 135 -1.09 -3.49 -25.32
CA ALA A 135 -1.01 -2.23 -26.07
C ALA A 135 -2.00 -1.16 -25.56
N THR A 136 -3.00 -1.56 -24.76
CA THR A 136 -3.98 -0.64 -24.17
C THR A 136 -3.59 -0.16 -22.75
N ALA A 137 -2.39 -0.50 -22.26
CA ALA A 137 -1.94 -0.08 -20.94
C ALA A 137 -2.02 1.45 -20.80
N PRO A 138 -2.64 1.96 -19.71
CA PRO A 138 -2.81 3.39 -19.55
C PRO A 138 -1.46 4.07 -19.27
N PRO A 139 -1.30 5.35 -19.64
CA PRO A 139 -0.16 6.14 -19.22
C PRO A 139 -0.15 6.29 -17.69
N GLY A 140 1.00 6.60 -17.14
CA GLY A 140 1.16 6.79 -15.70
C GLY A 140 2.39 7.62 -15.37
N VAL A 141 2.45 8.04 -14.10
CA VAL A 141 3.63 8.70 -13.53
C VAL A 141 4.42 7.67 -12.73
N THR A 142 5.73 7.58 -12.99
CA THR A 142 6.58 6.67 -12.23
C THR A 142 7.09 7.34 -10.96
N LEU A 143 6.79 6.75 -9.82
CA LEU A 143 7.34 7.10 -8.51
C LEU A 143 8.57 6.22 -8.28
N VAL A 144 9.73 6.86 -8.13
CA VAL A 144 10.99 6.17 -7.82
C VAL A 144 11.14 6.13 -6.30
N PRO A 145 11.38 4.96 -5.70
CA PRO A 145 11.55 4.84 -4.27
C PRO A 145 12.83 5.55 -3.80
N ASP A 146 12.78 6.09 -2.59
CA ASP A 146 13.95 6.62 -1.90
C ASP A 146 14.60 5.50 -1.06
N ALA A 147 15.90 5.29 -1.21
CA ALA A 147 16.62 4.20 -0.57
C ALA A 147 16.69 4.32 0.96
N GLU A 148 16.82 5.53 1.50
CA GLU A 148 16.87 5.76 2.95
C GLU A 148 15.49 5.52 3.58
N ARG A 149 14.43 6.02 2.92
CA ARG A 149 13.05 5.78 3.34
C ARG A 149 12.69 4.30 3.26
N HIS A 150 13.12 3.60 2.22
CA HIS A 150 12.93 2.16 2.09
C HIS A 150 13.55 1.41 3.25
N ALA A 151 14.81 1.72 3.62
CA ALA A 151 15.49 1.08 4.74
C ALA A 151 14.74 1.30 6.07
N ALA A 152 14.26 2.52 6.34
CA ALA A 152 13.46 2.81 7.54
C ALA A 152 12.16 1.99 7.58
N TYR A 153 11.50 1.80 6.42
CA TYR A 153 10.30 0.99 6.33
C TYR A 153 10.54 -0.52 6.49
N LEU A 154 11.69 -1.04 6.13
CA LEU A 154 12.04 -2.44 6.40
C LEU A 154 12.04 -2.72 7.92
N ASP A 155 12.68 -1.86 8.71
CA ASP A 155 12.72 -1.98 10.17
C ASP A 155 11.31 -1.84 10.79
N ALA A 156 10.51 -0.91 10.29
CA ALA A 156 9.14 -0.69 10.74
C ALA A 156 8.22 -1.88 10.44
N ARG A 157 8.35 -2.50 9.27
CA ARG A 157 7.63 -3.72 8.89
C ARG A 157 7.98 -4.89 9.80
N GLU A 158 9.26 -5.06 10.14
CA GLU A 158 9.72 -6.09 11.07
C GLU A 158 9.04 -5.93 12.43
N ARG A 159 8.99 -4.69 12.96
CA ARG A 159 8.27 -4.41 14.22
C ARG A 159 6.78 -4.69 14.13
N GLN A 160 6.12 -4.37 13.00
CA GLN A 160 4.72 -4.69 12.79
C GLN A 160 4.49 -6.22 12.80
N ARG A 161 5.32 -6.98 12.09
CA ARG A 161 5.26 -8.45 12.07
C ARG A 161 5.46 -9.04 13.48
N ALA A 162 6.39 -8.50 14.25
CA ALA A 162 6.64 -8.94 15.63
C ALA A 162 5.48 -8.63 16.58
N LEU A 163 4.71 -7.57 16.33
CA LEU A 163 3.55 -7.19 17.15
C LEU A 163 2.35 -8.12 16.90
N ALA A 164 2.17 -8.64 15.70
CA ALA A 164 0.99 -9.40 15.31
C ALA A 164 0.70 -10.63 16.21
N PRO A 165 1.67 -11.49 16.55
CA PRO A 165 1.44 -12.61 17.47
C PRO A 165 1.10 -12.17 18.89
N ALA A 166 1.67 -11.06 19.36
CA ALA A 166 1.42 -10.53 20.71
C ALA A 166 0.04 -9.88 20.85
N ALA A 167 -0.54 -9.43 19.75
CA ALA A 167 -1.88 -8.85 19.70
C ALA A 167 -2.99 -9.90 19.55
N ALA A 168 -2.66 -11.14 19.21
CA ALA A 168 -3.55 -12.29 19.21
C ALA A 168 -3.80 -12.76 20.64
N ILE A 169 -4.21 -11.85 21.54
CA ILE A 169 -4.63 -12.18 22.88
C ILE A 169 -6.03 -12.80 22.78
N ASP A 170 -6.20 -13.99 23.36
CA ASP A 170 -7.48 -14.69 23.48
C ASP A 170 -8.59 -13.72 23.95
N VAL A 171 -9.58 -13.49 23.10
CA VAL A 171 -10.84 -12.84 23.44
C VAL A 171 -11.88 -13.92 23.67
#